data_683bbf1e0e97399f04466cef53dc78e2
#
_entry.id   683bbf1e0e97399f04466cef53dc78e2
#
_cell.length_a   1.000
_cell.length_b   1.000
_cell.length_c   1.000
_cell.angle_alpha   90.00
_cell.angle_beta   90.00
_cell.angle_gamma   90.00
#
_symmetry.space_group_name_H-M   'P 1'
#
loop_
_entity.id
_entity.type
_entity.pdbx_description
1 polymer ?
#
loop_
_entity_poly.entity_id
_entity_poly.type
_entity_poly.pdbx_seq_one_letter_code
_entity_poly.pdbx_strand_id
1 'polypeptide(L)'
;MEIEQTVNKRKKITRLLLILLMILLSLGCIKYLISKSKKYISENGKSSMGAVVEQIQQTYDLQVSGYYSQLQLVEEFLLRERELSLETDVNKSFFEAWEKESESALIFIQENGQAISAGGTKMRIDMPSKLLLDLKNGYNIGKLVRLDYDQKKKDGYLVAIPCQEYTINGETYTAIGTVYDHSKLDSMLKLKGYDGKAYLFMLDDDGNITYTNQSGDKYLRNYSLLKHLKGQ
;
A
#
# COMPACT_ATOMS: atom_id res chain seq x y z
N MET A 1 -71.68 -34.56 -31.42
CA MET A 1 -70.47 -35.20 -30.85
C MET A 1 -69.17 -34.56 -31.37
N GLU A 2 -68.97 -34.28 -32.67
CA GLU A 2 -67.77 -33.64 -33.23
C GLU A 2 -67.56 -32.18 -32.78
N ILE A 3 -68.63 -31.37 -32.67
CA ILE A 3 -68.55 -29.96 -32.28
C ILE A 3 -68.07 -29.83 -30.82
N GLU A 4 -68.49 -30.70 -29.93
CA GLU A 4 -68.13 -30.70 -28.52
C GLU A 4 -66.66 -31.10 -28.27
N GLN A 5 -66.15 -32.02 -29.07
CA GLN A 5 -64.73 -32.39 -29.09
C GLN A 5 -63.83 -31.24 -29.56
N THR A 6 -64.27 -30.49 -30.56
CA THR A 6 -63.55 -29.35 -31.12
C THR A 6 -63.46 -28.17 -30.13
N VAL A 7 -64.54 -27.89 -29.40
CA VAL A 7 -64.61 -26.86 -28.36
C VAL A 7 -63.71 -27.23 -27.18
N ASN A 8 -63.70 -28.49 -26.75
CA ASN A 8 -62.86 -28.98 -25.67
C ASN A 8 -61.35 -28.94 -26.05
N LYS A 9 -61.03 -29.24 -27.29
CA LYS A 9 -59.66 -29.15 -27.80
C LYS A 9 -59.16 -27.69 -27.87
N ARG A 10 -59.98 -26.74 -28.29
CA ARG A 10 -59.68 -25.30 -28.27
C ARG A 10 -59.46 -24.80 -26.82
N LYS A 11 -60.29 -25.15 -25.87
CA LYS A 11 -60.16 -24.79 -24.46
C LYS A 11 -58.83 -25.32 -23.88
N LYS A 12 -58.44 -26.58 -24.19
CA LYS A 12 -57.14 -27.13 -23.78
C LYS A 12 -55.97 -26.38 -24.38
N ILE A 13 -56.00 -26.04 -25.64
CA ILE A 13 -54.94 -25.27 -26.32
C ILE A 13 -54.81 -23.87 -25.71
N THR A 14 -55.93 -23.18 -25.44
CA THR A 14 -55.91 -21.84 -24.83
C THR A 14 -55.34 -21.89 -23.41
N ARG A 15 -55.68 -22.92 -22.62
CA ARG A 15 -55.07 -23.11 -21.27
C ARG A 15 -53.55 -23.36 -21.35
N LEU A 16 -53.11 -24.14 -22.32
CA LEU A 16 -51.70 -24.45 -22.52
C LEU A 16 -50.91 -23.22 -22.95
N LEU A 17 -51.49 -22.38 -23.83
CA LEU A 17 -50.90 -21.09 -24.23
C LEU A 17 -50.82 -20.10 -23.06
N LEU A 18 -51.85 -20.04 -22.19
CA LEU A 18 -51.82 -19.22 -20.97
C LEU A 18 -50.72 -19.66 -20.02
N ILE A 19 -50.56 -20.96 -19.79
CA ILE A 19 -49.49 -21.50 -18.94
C ILE A 19 -48.11 -21.15 -19.54
N LEU A 20 -47.93 -21.33 -20.84
CA LEU A 20 -46.69 -21.00 -21.54
C LEU A 20 -46.37 -19.51 -21.40
N LEU A 21 -47.35 -18.63 -21.58
CA LEU A 21 -47.21 -17.20 -21.41
C LEU A 21 -46.77 -16.82 -19.97
N MET A 22 -47.42 -17.45 -18.98
CA MET A 22 -47.03 -17.24 -17.56
C MET A 22 -45.60 -17.69 -17.27
N ILE A 23 -45.15 -18.80 -17.86
CA ILE A 23 -43.77 -19.28 -17.72
C ILE A 23 -42.82 -18.26 -18.39
N LEU A 24 -43.10 -17.78 -19.57
CA LEU A 24 -42.27 -16.79 -20.27
C LEU A 24 -42.19 -15.47 -19.49
N LEU A 25 -43.27 -15.00 -18.92
CA LEU A 25 -43.29 -13.79 -18.08
C LEU A 25 -42.47 -14.00 -16.80
N SER A 26 -42.60 -15.14 -16.12
CA SER A 26 -41.82 -15.42 -14.93
C SER A 26 -40.33 -15.52 -15.21
N LEU A 27 -39.93 -16.16 -16.31
CA LEU A 27 -38.52 -16.19 -16.74
C LEU A 27 -38.00 -14.79 -17.09
N GLY A 28 -38.78 -13.94 -17.73
CA GLY A 28 -38.47 -12.55 -17.98
C GLY A 28 -38.25 -11.74 -16.70
N CYS A 29 -39.15 -11.89 -15.72
CA CYS A 29 -39.01 -11.25 -14.39
C CYS A 29 -37.78 -11.71 -13.66
N ILE A 30 -37.49 -13.01 -13.66
CA ILE A 30 -36.29 -13.55 -12.99
C ILE A 30 -35.03 -12.98 -13.65
N LYS A 31 -34.94 -12.97 -14.97
CA LYS A 31 -33.78 -12.41 -15.70
C LYS A 31 -33.60 -10.92 -15.39
N TYR A 32 -34.69 -10.16 -15.34
CA TYR A 32 -34.64 -8.73 -14.98
C TYR A 32 -34.16 -8.52 -13.54
N LEU A 33 -34.68 -9.29 -12.58
CA LEU A 33 -34.27 -9.21 -11.17
C LEU A 33 -32.79 -9.56 -10.99
N ILE A 34 -32.31 -10.62 -11.66
CA ILE A 34 -30.89 -11.00 -11.60
C ILE A 34 -30.00 -9.89 -12.18
N SER A 35 -30.40 -9.32 -13.33
CA SER A 35 -29.64 -8.24 -13.95
C SER A 35 -29.58 -6.99 -13.06
N LYS A 36 -30.73 -6.58 -12.50
CA LYS A 36 -30.82 -5.44 -11.58
C LYS A 36 -30.03 -5.68 -10.28
N SER A 37 -30.12 -6.88 -9.72
CA SER A 37 -29.35 -7.24 -8.52
C SER A 37 -27.86 -7.23 -8.79
N LYS A 38 -27.38 -7.77 -9.92
CA LYS A 38 -25.96 -7.71 -10.28
C LYS A 38 -25.46 -6.28 -10.41
N LYS A 39 -26.24 -5.39 -11.06
CA LYS A 39 -25.89 -3.98 -11.21
C LYS A 39 -25.82 -3.30 -9.84
N TYR A 40 -26.82 -3.52 -8.97
CA TYR A 40 -26.87 -2.95 -7.63
C TYR A 40 -25.70 -3.43 -6.74
N ILE A 41 -25.40 -4.74 -6.76
CA ILE A 41 -24.26 -5.31 -6.03
C ILE A 41 -22.92 -4.74 -6.53
N SER A 42 -22.78 -4.58 -7.87
CA SER A 42 -21.58 -4.00 -8.46
C SER A 42 -21.40 -2.53 -8.09
N GLU A 43 -22.46 -1.73 -8.15
CA GLU A 43 -22.41 -0.29 -7.81
C GLU A 43 -22.15 -0.07 -6.32
N ASN A 44 -22.85 -0.80 -5.45
CA ASN A 44 -22.60 -0.74 -4.01
C ASN A 44 -21.23 -1.29 -3.63
N GLY A 45 -20.79 -2.36 -4.28
CA GLY A 45 -19.45 -2.90 -4.10
C GLY A 45 -18.35 -1.90 -4.46
N LYS A 46 -18.50 -1.19 -5.59
CA LYS A 46 -17.57 -0.12 -5.99
C LYS A 46 -17.55 1.04 -5.00
N SER A 47 -18.73 1.49 -4.56
CA SER A 47 -18.84 2.58 -3.58
C SER A 47 -18.21 2.20 -2.23
N SER A 48 -18.51 1.00 -1.73
CA SER A 48 -17.92 0.50 -0.49
C SER A 48 -16.40 0.33 -0.61
N MET A 49 -15.92 -0.17 -1.74
CA MET A 49 -14.49 -0.32 -2.01
C MET A 49 -13.80 1.05 -2.07
N GLY A 50 -14.44 2.05 -2.71
CA GLY A 50 -13.93 3.43 -2.74
C GLY A 50 -13.72 3.99 -1.34
N ALA A 51 -14.72 3.86 -0.45
CA ALA A 51 -14.61 4.33 0.92
C ALA A 51 -13.51 3.62 1.71
N VAL A 52 -13.33 2.31 1.49
CA VAL A 52 -12.24 1.55 2.12
C VAL A 52 -10.87 2.02 1.62
N VAL A 53 -10.72 2.23 0.31
CA VAL A 53 -9.47 2.74 -0.27
C VAL A 53 -9.13 4.12 0.27
N GLU A 54 -10.11 5.03 0.35
CA GLU A 54 -9.93 6.37 0.91
C GLU A 54 -9.50 6.31 2.39
N GLN A 55 -10.12 5.45 3.18
CA GLN A 55 -9.74 5.26 4.59
C GLN A 55 -8.30 4.72 4.73
N ILE A 56 -7.89 3.79 3.86
CA ILE A 56 -6.52 3.26 3.86
C ILE A 56 -5.54 4.36 3.49
N GLN A 57 -5.83 5.13 2.46
CA GLN A 57 -4.99 6.24 2.03
C GLN A 57 -4.83 7.27 3.16
N GLN A 58 -5.92 7.70 3.79
CA GLN A 58 -5.87 8.61 4.93
C GLN A 58 -5.04 8.03 6.10
N THR A 59 -5.19 6.74 6.40
CA THR A 59 -4.40 6.09 7.45
C THR A 59 -2.92 6.08 7.11
N TYR A 60 -2.58 5.76 5.85
CA TYR A 60 -1.21 5.77 5.36
C TYR A 60 -0.61 7.17 5.43
N ASP A 61 -1.30 8.18 4.92
CA ASP A 61 -0.84 9.58 4.91
C ASP A 61 -0.60 10.10 6.33
N LEU A 62 -1.50 9.79 7.27
CA LEU A 62 -1.34 10.14 8.69
C LEU A 62 -0.12 9.48 9.32
N GLN A 63 0.11 8.19 9.03
CA GLN A 63 1.26 7.47 9.56
C GLN A 63 2.58 8.01 9.00
N VAL A 64 2.66 8.20 7.68
CA VAL A 64 3.86 8.72 7.03
C VAL A 64 4.15 10.16 7.49
N SER A 65 3.12 11.00 7.61
CA SER A 65 3.25 12.35 8.16
C SER A 65 3.73 12.34 9.62
N GLY A 66 3.23 11.39 10.42
CA GLY A 66 3.71 11.18 11.79
C GLY A 66 5.20 10.84 11.83
N TYR A 67 5.66 9.97 10.92
CA TYR A 67 7.07 9.61 10.82
C TYR A 67 7.94 10.80 10.39
N TYR A 68 7.49 11.62 9.43
CA TYR A 68 8.22 12.85 9.08
C TYR A 68 8.36 13.79 10.27
N SER A 69 7.28 13.98 11.03
CA SER A 69 7.32 14.83 12.24
C SER A 69 8.29 14.29 13.28
N GLN A 70 8.34 12.97 13.46
CA GLN A 70 9.31 12.34 14.36
C GLN A 70 10.75 12.55 13.89
N LEU A 71 11.02 12.39 12.58
CA LEU A 71 12.35 12.63 12.01
C LEU A 71 12.77 14.09 12.14
N GLN A 72 11.85 15.05 12.00
CA GLN A 72 12.12 16.46 12.25
C GLN A 72 12.54 16.74 13.69
N LEU A 73 11.92 16.09 14.68
CA LEU A 73 12.35 16.18 16.07
C LEU A 73 13.76 15.62 16.27
N VAL A 74 14.10 14.53 15.60
CA VAL A 74 15.49 14.00 15.61
C VAL A 74 16.44 15.01 14.98
N GLU A 75 16.09 15.59 13.85
CA GLU A 75 16.89 16.62 13.21
C GLU A 75 17.14 17.81 14.13
N GLU A 76 16.09 18.33 14.80
CA GLU A 76 16.23 19.41 15.77
C GLU A 76 17.15 19.05 16.93
N PHE A 77 17.11 17.80 17.40
CA PHE A 77 18.05 17.31 18.41
C PHE A 77 19.48 17.31 17.89
N LEU A 78 19.69 16.81 16.68
CA LEU A 78 21.01 16.70 16.06
C LEU A 78 21.60 18.06 15.65
N LEU A 79 20.79 19.06 15.34
CA LEU A 79 21.24 20.43 15.02
C LEU A 79 22.02 21.10 16.15
N ARG A 80 21.86 20.62 17.37
CA ARG A 80 22.61 21.11 18.55
C ARG A 80 24.04 20.55 18.60
N GLU A 81 24.27 19.44 17.91
CA GLU A 81 25.54 18.70 17.90
C GLU A 81 26.10 18.75 16.48
N ARG A 82 27.04 19.66 16.16
CA ARG A 82 27.60 19.79 14.80
C ARG A 82 28.40 18.57 14.36
N GLU A 83 29.00 17.87 15.31
CA GLU A 83 29.76 16.65 15.06
C GLU A 83 29.17 15.54 15.93
N LEU A 84 28.55 14.58 15.27
CA LEU A 84 27.82 13.51 15.94
C LEU A 84 28.78 12.33 16.16
N SER A 85 29.14 12.06 17.39
CA SER A 85 29.71 10.77 17.76
C SER A 85 28.61 9.81 18.15
N LEU A 86 28.43 8.71 17.39
CA LEU A 86 27.49 7.66 17.73
C LEU A 86 27.89 6.89 18.99
N GLU A 87 29.13 7.07 19.45
CA GLU A 87 29.70 6.35 20.57
C GLU A 87 29.53 7.07 21.92
N THR A 88 29.05 8.32 21.94
CA THR A 88 28.77 8.99 23.20
C THR A 88 27.59 8.35 23.91
N ASP A 89 27.69 8.17 25.24
CA ASP A 89 26.64 7.52 26.04
C ASP A 89 25.27 8.19 25.88
N VAL A 90 25.23 9.52 25.70
CA VAL A 90 23.99 10.29 25.54
C VAL A 90 23.33 9.96 24.19
N ASN A 91 24.09 10.01 23.12
CA ASN A 91 23.58 9.73 21.76
C ASN A 91 23.17 8.26 21.64
N LYS A 92 23.97 7.36 22.17
CA LYS A 92 23.66 5.94 22.19
C LYS A 92 22.37 5.66 22.94
N SER A 93 22.19 6.22 24.14
CA SER A 93 20.97 6.06 24.92
C SER A 93 19.74 6.64 24.21
N PHE A 94 19.88 7.79 23.52
CA PHE A 94 18.81 8.38 22.74
C PHE A 94 18.41 7.48 21.57
N PHE A 95 19.37 6.98 20.81
CA PHE A 95 19.10 6.13 19.66
C PHE A 95 18.54 4.76 20.05
N GLU A 96 19.03 4.16 21.13
CA GLU A 96 18.47 2.92 21.68
C GLU A 96 17.01 3.10 22.14
N ALA A 97 16.71 4.23 22.79
CA ALA A 97 15.33 4.56 23.16
C ALA A 97 14.45 4.77 21.92
N TRP A 98 14.96 5.48 20.92
CA TRP A 98 14.26 5.66 19.64
C TRP A 98 13.92 4.34 18.96
N GLU A 99 14.91 3.47 18.76
CA GLU A 99 14.72 2.18 18.09
C GLU A 99 13.73 1.29 18.86
N LYS A 100 13.77 1.33 20.18
CA LYS A 100 12.86 0.58 21.03
C LYS A 100 11.42 1.08 20.95
N GLU A 101 11.20 2.40 20.96
CA GLU A 101 9.85 2.98 20.93
C GLU A 101 9.23 2.97 19.54
N SER A 102 10.02 3.30 18.52
CA SER A 102 9.54 3.35 17.13
C SER A 102 9.47 1.97 16.46
N GLU A 103 10.13 0.95 17.05
CA GLU A 103 10.32 -0.38 16.44
C GLU A 103 10.89 -0.28 15.01
N SER A 104 11.78 0.68 14.79
CA SER A 104 12.38 0.99 13.50
C SER A 104 13.83 1.40 13.67
N ALA A 105 14.65 1.11 12.67
CA ALA A 105 16.04 1.55 12.68
C ALA A 105 16.13 3.01 12.18
N LEU A 106 16.76 3.88 12.98
CA LEU A 106 17.14 5.21 12.53
C LEU A 106 18.42 5.10 11.72
N ILE A 107 18.43 5.76 10.55
CA ILE A 107 19.56 5.74 9.63
C ILE A 107 19.94 7.14 9.15
N PHE A 108 21.22 7.35 8.90
CA PHE A 108 21.78 8.53 8.26
C PHE A 108 22.20 8.16 6.85
N ILE A 109 21.83 8.98 5.87
CA ILE A 109 21.94 8.66 4.44
C ILE A 109 22.86 9.68 3.76
N GLN A 110 23.80 9.18 2.97
CA GLN A 110 24.68 9.97 2.12
C GLN A 110 24.05 10.22 0.75
N GLU A 111 24.52 11.22 0.01
CA GLU A 111 24.06 11.52 -1.35
C GLU A 111 24.19 10.35 -2.34
N ASN A 112 25.09 9.41 -2.10
CA ASN A 112 25.34 8.23 -2.95
C ASN A 112 24.50 7.00 -2.58
N GLY A 113 23.60 7.12 -1.58
CA GLY A 113 22.77 6.02 -1.06
C GLY A 113 23.47 5.10 -0.07
N GLN A 114 24.72 5.41 0.32
CA GLN A 114 25.31 4.75 1.47
C GLN A 114 24.64 5.28 2.74
N ALA A 115 24.52 4.43 3.75
CA ALA A 115 23.89 4.79 5.01
C ALA A 115 24.56 4.10 6.18
N ILE A 116 24.37 4.70 7.35
CA ILE A 116 24.75 4.10 8.64
C ILE A 116 23.56 4.14 9.58
N SER A 117 23.32 3.04 10.29
CA SER A 117 22.32 3.05 11.37
C SER A 117 22.84 3.80 12.58
N ALA A 118 21.94 4.26 13.44
CA ALA A 118 22.30 4.82 14.73
C ALA A 118 23.13 3.85 15.59
N GLY A 119 22.95 2.54 15.41
CA GLY A 119 23.79 1.50 16.03
C GLY A 119 25.14 1.27 15.34
N GLY A 120 25.53 2.12 14.36
CA GLY A 120 26.84 2.05 13.69
C GLY A 120 26.92 1.03 12.55
N THR A 121 25.85 0.34 12.18
CA THR A 121 25.86 -0.64 11.10
C THR A 121 25.83 0.08 9.74
N LYS A 122 26.87 -0.10 8.94
CA LYS A 122 26.93 0.41 7.56
C LYS A 122 26.04 -0.42 6.63
N MET A 123 25.33 0.27 5.75
CA MET A 123 24.44 -0.36 4.77
C MET A 123 24.41 0.44 3.47
N ARG A 124 23.92 -0.16 2.42
CA ARG A 124 23.60 0.52 1.18
C ARG A 124 22.09 0.43 0.95
N ILE A 125 21.49 1.55 0.61
CA ILE A 125 20.09 1.62 0.22
C ILE A 125 20.03 1.60 -1.30
N ASP A 126 19.40 0.59 -1.86
CA ASP A 126 19.16 0.51 -3.30
C ASP A 126 17.98 1.43 -3.65
N MET A 127 18.33 2.70 -3.88
CA MET A 127 17.38 3.74 -4.26
C MET A 127 17.56 4.12 -5.72
N PRO A 128 16.46 4.29 -6.48
CA PRO A 128 16.52 4.95 -7.79
C PRO A 128 17.16 6.34 -7.69
N SER A 129 17.91 6.72 -8.71
CA SER A 129 18.58 8.04 -8.76
C SER A 129 17.61 9.21 -8.56
N LYS A 130 16.33 9.05 -8.97
CA LYS A 130 15.27 10.04 -8.74
C LYS A 130 15.05 10.30 -7.25
N LEU A 131 15.00 9.25 -6.41
CA LEU A 131 14.78 9.42 -4.98
C LEU A 131 15.95 10.09 -4.26
N LEU A 132 17.17 9.77 -4.67
CA LEU A 132 18.37 10.47 -4.16
C LEU A 132 18.34 11.94 -4.55
N LEU A 133 17.92 12.25 -5.79
CA LEU A 133 17.75 13.62 -6.26
C LEU A 133 16.63 14.35 -5.52
N ASP A 134 15.51 13.67 -5.22
CA ASP A 134 14.41 14.25 -4.45
C ASP A 134 14.87 14.65 -3.05
N LEU A 135 15.60 13.78 -2.33
CA LEU A 135 16.19 14.13 -1.04
C LEU A 135 17.15 15.32 -1.15
N LYS A 136 18.01 15.33 -2.16
CA LYS A 136 18.95 16.46 -2.41
C LYS A 136 18.23 17.77 -2.69
N ASN A 137 17.07 17.72 -3.35
CA ASN A 137 16.23 18.89 -3.64
C ASN A 137 15.33 19.32 -2.46
N GLY A 138 15.43 18.68 -1.30
CA GLY A 138 14.67 19.04 -0.11
C GLY A 138 13.33 18.36 0.02
N TYR A 139 13.04 17.30 -0.77
CA TYR A 139 11.77 16.56 -0.69
C TYR A 139 11.87 15.36 0.26
N ASN A 140 10.85 15.19 1.06
CA ASN A 140 10.68 14.00 1.90
C ASN A 140 10.33 12.79 1.04
N ILE A 141 10.81 11.62 1.43
CA ILE A 141 10.49 10.37 0.74
C ILE A 141 9.87 9.34 1.68
N GLY A 142 8.89 8.57 1.16
CA GLY A 142 8.32 7.42 1.84
C GLY A 142 8.10 6.32 0.81
N LYS A 143 9.02 5.34 0.72
CA LYS A 143 8.97 4.29 -0.32
C LYS A 143 9.55 2.97 0.15
N LEU A 144 9.10 1.89 -0.50
CA LEU A 144 9.76 0.60 -0.40
C LEU A 144 11.15 0.67 -1.03
N VAL A 145 12.14 0.23 -0.29
CA VAL A 145 13.54 0.17 -0.72
C VAL A 145 14.14 -1.17 -0.36
N ARG A 146 15.22 -1.51 -1.05
CA ARG A 146 16.05 -2.65 -0.69
C ARG A 146 17.27 -2.16 0.08
N LEU A 147 17.48 -2.77 1.23
CA LEU A 147 18.65 -2.54 2.07
C LEU A 147 19.64 -3.68 1.85
N ASP A 148 20.88 -3.33 1.63
CA ASP A 148 21.99 -4.28 1.50
C ASP A 148 22.97 -4.03 2.68
N TYR A 149 23.03 -4.97 3.60
CA TYR A 149 23.93 -4.95 4.74
C TYR A 149 24.44 -6.37 5.07
N ASP A 150 25.71 -6.51 5.35
CA ASP A 150 26.36 -7.78 5.69
C ASP A 150 26.03 -8.92 4.71
N GLN A 151 26.03 -8.62 3.38
CA GLN A 151 25.69 -9.56 2.30
C GLN A 151 24.23 -10.07 2.37
N LYS A 152 23.40 -9.48 3.23
CA LYS A 152 21.96 -9.74 3.32
C LYS A 152 21.20 -8.62 2.63
N LYS A 153 20.19 -9.01 1.86
CA LYS A 153 19.25 -8.07 1.23
C LYS A 153 17.92 -8.19 1.94
N LYS A 154 17.40 -7.07 2.43
CA LYS A 154 16.10 -7.00 3.08
C LYS A 154 15.30 -5.87 2.47
N ASP A 155 14.05 -6.12 2.14
CA ASP A 155 13.12 -5.08 1.72
C ASP A 155 12.53 -4.41 2.96
N GLY A 156 12.47 -3.08 2.96
CA GLY A 156 11.91 -2.29 4.04
C GLY A 156 11.23 -1.03 3.50
N TYR A 157 10.37 -0.43 4.31
CA TYR A 157 9.76 0.84 3.99
C TYR A 157 10.60 1.96 4.59
N LEU A 158 11.24 2.74 3.73
CA LEU A 158 12.05 3.90 4.10
C LEU A 158 11.17 5.14 4.15
N VAL A 159 11.20 5.83 5.28
CA VAL A 159 10.76 7.22 5.40
C VAL A 159 12.00 8.05 5.67
N ALA A 160 12.27 9.06 4.86
CA ALA A 160 13.43 9.93 5.04
C ALA A 160 13.10 11.39 4.77
N ILE A 161 13.81 12.26 5.46
CA ILE A 161 13.79 13.71 5.25
C ILE A 161 15.21 14.19 4.91
N PRO A 162 15.35 15.18 4.05
CA PRO A 162 16.62 15.87 3.90
C PRO A 162 16.98 16.58 5.20
N CYS A 163 18.24 16.68 5.52
CA CYS A 163 18.72 17.40 6.69
C CYS A 163 19.94 18.25 6.33
N GLN A 164 20.34 19.12 7.26
CA GLN A 164 21.65 19.75 7.14
C GLN A 164 22.75 18.70 7.15
N GLU A 165 23.89 19.02 6.57
CA GLU A 165 25.03 18.11 6.55
C GLU A 165 25.52 17.80 7.96
N TYR A 166 25.59 16.51 8.28
CA TYR A 166 26.19 15.99 9.51
C TYR A 166 27.42 15.18 9.19
N THR A 167 28.43 15.34 10.01
CA THR A 167 29.63 14.50 9.95
C THR A 167 29.56 13.44 11.04
N ILE A 168 29.59 12.17 10.64
CA ILE A 168 29.62 11.01 11.53
C ILE A 168 30.85 10.19 11.15
N ASN A 169 31.78 10.03 12.09
CA ASN A 169 33.02 9.28 11.88
C ASN A 169 33.83 9.75 10.63
N GLY A 170 33.82 11.05 10.33
CA GLY A 170 34.50 11.63 9.18
C GLY A 170 33.77 11.48 7.85
N GLU A 171 32.58 10.91 7.81
CA GLU A 171 31.72 10.79 6.62
C GLU A 171 30.54 11.77 6.69
N THR A 172 30.15 12.39 5.57
CA THR A 172 29.07 13.39 5.51
C THR A 172 27.76 12.75 5.10
N TYR A 173 26.70 13.08 5.85
CA TYR A 173 25.32 12.61 5.64
C TYR A 173 24.41 13.80 5.42
N THR A 174 23.48 13.68 4.50
CA THR A 174 22.61 14.76 4.02
C THR A 174 21.10 14.46 4.20
N ALA A 175 20.78 13.28 4.67
CA ALA A 175 19.40 12.93 5.01
C ALA A 175 19.35 11.99 6.23
N ILE A 176 18.24 12.07 6.94
CA ILE A 176 17.91 11.18 8.05
C ILE A 176 16.68 10.38 7.65
N GLY A 177 16.69 9.09 7.97
CA GLY A 177 15.57 8.22 7.67
C GLY A 177 15.31 7.21 8.77
N THR A 178 14.16 6.58 8.64
CA THR A 178 13.81 5.41 9.44
C THR A 178 13.32 4.31 8.53
N VAL A 179 13.68 3.07 8.86
CA VAL A 179 13.30 1.90 8.08
C VAL A 179 12.38 1.02 8.90
N TYR A 180 11.18 0.83 8.39
CA TYR A 180 10.18 -0.06 8.96
C TYR A 180 10.18 -1.40 8.26
N ASP A 181 9.99 -2.45 9.04
CA ASP A 181 9.73 -3.77 8.47
C ASP A 181 8.42 -3.76 7.68
N HIS A 182 8.42 -4.40 6.52
CA HIS A 182 7.24 -4.50 5.65
C HIS A 182 6.03 -5.09 6.39
N SER A 183 6.25 -6.05 7.28
CA SER A 183 5.20 -6.66 8.10
C SER A 183 4.50 -5.67 9.04
N LYS A 184 5.19 -4.63 9.49
CA LYS A 184 4.60 -3.60 10.34
C LYS A 184 3.61 -2.73 9.57
N LEU A 185 3.97 -2.30 8.36
CA LEU A 185 3.05 -1.60 7.48
C LEU A 185 1.84 -2.47 7.11
N ASP A 186 2.06 -3.73 6.80
CA ASP A 186 0.98 -4.70 6.56
C ASP A 186 0.00 -4.76 7.73
N SER A 187 0.50 -4.74 8.97
CA SER A 187 -0.34 -4.78 10.16
C SER A 187 -1.17 -3.50 10.36
N MET A 188 -0.61 -2.34 10.00
CA MET A 188 -1.26 -1.04 10.10
C MET A 188 -2.33 -0.85 9.03
N LEU A 189 -2.04 -1.28 7.81
CA LEU A 189 -2.92 -1.16 6.64
C LEU A 189 -3.84 -2.36 6.46
N LYS A 190 -3.95 -3.21 7.48
CA LYS A 190 -4.74 -4.44 7.44
C LYS A 190 -6.21 -4.15 7.14
N LEU A 191 -6.66 -4.64 6.00
CA LEU A 191 -8.05 -4.56 5.57
C LEU A 191 -8.93 -5.43 6.47
N LYS A 192 -9.58 -4.81 7.45
CA LYS A 192 -10.59 -5.48 8.26
C LYS A 192 -11.75 -5.91 7.36
N GLY A 193 -12.11 -7.18 7.39
CA GLY A 193 -13.25 -7.71 6.64
C GLY A 193 -12.91 -8.52 5.38
N TYR A 194 -11.65 -8.60 5.00
CA TYR A 194 -11.23 -9.40 3.83
C TYR A 194 -10.37 -10.62 4.19
N ASP A 195 -10.26 -10.97 5.46
CA ASP A 195 -9.51 -12.13 5.98
C ASP A 195 -8.08 -12.25 5.44
N GLY A 196 -7.43 -11.12 5.17
CA GLY A 196 -6.09 -11.09 4.60
C GLY A 196 -6.00 -11.53 3.12
N LYS A 197 -7.13 -11.68 2.43
CA LYS A 197 -7.18 -12.10 1.02
C LYS A 197 -7.21 -10.94 0.04
N ALA A 198 -7.38 -9.71 0.51
CA ALA A 198 -7.37 -8.53 -0.35
C ALA A 198 -5.93 -8.19 -0.79
N TYR A 199 -5.79 -7.83 -2.05
CA TYR A 199 -4.57 -7.27 -2.60
C TYR A 199 -4.61 -5.75 -2.44
N LEU A 200 -3.55 -5.18 -1.84
CA LEU A 200 -3.40 -3.74 -1.70
C LEU A 200 -2.16 -3.28 -2.46
N PHE A 201 -2.33 -2.30 -3.33
CA PHE A 201 -1.26 -1.62 -4.05
C PHE A 201 -1.44 -0.12 -3.86
N MET A 202 -0.37 0.58 -3.51
CA MET A 202 -0.28 2.04 -3.59
C MET A 202 0.62 2.41 -4.75
N LEU A 203 0.22 3.41 -5.50
CA LEU A 203 0.94 3.90 -6.66
C LEU A 203 1.31 5.36 -6.44
N ASP A 204 2.46 5.78 -6.98
CA ASP A 204 2.76 7.19 -7.13
C ASP A 204 2.07 7.76 -8.37
N ASP A 205 2.21 9.07 -8.58
CA ASP A 205 1.61 9.79 -9.72
C ASP A 205 2.11 9.27 -11.08
N ASP A 206 3.28 8.66 -11.11
CA ASP A 206 3.87 8.03 -12.31
C ASP A 206 3.36 6.58 -12.51
N GLY A 207 2.51 6.07 -11.59
CA GLY A 207 1.97 4.72 -11.61
C GLY A 207 2.93 3.62 -11.15
N ASN A 208 4.01 3.99 -10.46
CA ASN A 208 4.93 3.02 -9.87
C ASN A 208 4.39 2.57 -8.52
N ILE A 209 4.58 1.28 -8.20
CA ILE A 209 4.15 0.73 -6.91
C ILE A 209 5.06 1.27 -5.81
N THR A 210 4.48 2.01 -4.88
CA THR A 210 5.17 2.55 -3.69
C THR A 210 5.02 1.65 -2.47
N TYR A 211 3.93 0.88 -2.43
CA TYR A 211 3.67 -0.10 -1.40
C TYR A 211 2.79 -1.23 -1.95
N THR A 212 3.00 -2.44 -1.44
CA THR A 212 2.09 -3.59 -1.64
C THR A 212 2.04 -4.42 -0.37
N ASN A 213 0.87 -4.94 -0.01
CA ASN A 213 0.78 -5.88 1.09
C ASN A 213 1.32 -7.27 0.67
N GLN A 214 1.56 -8.15 1.64
CA GLN A 214 2.13 -9.48 1.39
C GLN A 214 1.34 -10.30 0.37
N SER A 215 0.00 -10.20 0.37
CA SER A 215 -0.87 -10.86 -0.61
C SER A 215 -0.71 -10.25 -2.01
N GLY A 216 -0.55 -8.93 -2.09
CA GLY A 216 -0.31 -8.19 -3.34
C GLY A 216 1.05 -8.52 -3.94
N ASP A 217 2.11 -8.60 -3.14
CA ASP A 217 3.44 -8.97 -3.61
C ASP A 217 3.44 -10.38 -4.23
N LYS A 218 2.80 -11.34 -3.58
CA LYS A 218 2.62 -12.70 -4.12
C LYS A 218 1.85 -12.70 -5.44
N TYR A 219 0.84 -11.84 -5.56
CA TYR A 219 0.07 -11.70 -6.79
C TYR A 219 0.92 -11.11 -7.92
N LEU A 220 1.70 -10.06 -7.66
CA LEU A 220 2.59 -9.43 -8.65
C LEU A 220 3.66 -10.36 -9.19
N ARG A 221 4.22 -11.22 -8.34
CA ARG A 221 5.20 -12.24 -8.77
C ARG A 221 4.59 -13.23 -9.76
N ASN A 222 3.31 -13.53 -9.66
CA ASN A 222 2.62 -14.51 -10.50
C ASN A 222 1.96 -13.90 -11.75
N TYR A 223 1.64 -12.60 -11.74
CA TYR A 223 0.95 -11.92 -12.81
C TYR A 223 1.65 -10.61 -13.15
N SER A 224 2.03 -10.40 -14.39
CA SER A 224 2.58 -9.12 -14.84
C SER A 224 1.44 -8.09 -14.99
N LEU A 225 0.90 -7.64 -13.85
CA LEU A 225 -0.17 -6.64 -13.75
C LEU A 225 0.18 -5.33 -14.46
N LEU A 226 1.45 -4.96 -14.46
CA LEU A 226 1.97 -3.79 -15.17
C LEU A 226 1.69 -3.79 -16.68
N LYS A 227 1.46 -4.96 -17.28
CA LYS A 227 1.06 -5.05 -18.69
C LYS A 227 -0.40 -4.63 -18.92
N HIS A 228 -1.27 -4.81 -17.94
CA HIS A 228 -2.70 -4.45 -18.06
C HIS A 228 -2.98 -3.00 -17.64
N LEU A 229 -2.21 -2.42 -16.71
CA LEU A 229 -2.39 -1.03 -16.29
C LEU A 229 -1.78 -0.02 -17.28
N LYS A 230 -0.81 -0.42 -18.09
CA LYS A 230 -0.21 0.41 -19.16
C LYS A 230 -0.96 0.31 -20.50
N GLY A 231 -1.99 -0.50 -20.60
CA GLY A 231 -2.78 -0.74 -21.82
C GLY A 231 -4.22 -0.21 -21.78
N GLN A 232 -4.55 0.58 -20.78
CA GLN A 232 -5.77 1.39 -20.71
C GLN A 232 -5.35 2.86 -20.68
#